data_d59adacd0dd630faa1e9eb99f2674a03
#
_entry.id   d59adacd0dd630faa1e9eb99f2674a03
#
_cell.length_a   1.000
_cell.length_b   1.000
_cell.length_c   1.000
_cell.angle_alpha   90.00
_cell.angle_beta   90.00
_cell.angle_gamma   90.00
#
_symmetry.space_group_name_H-M   'P 1'
#
loop_
_entity.id
_entity.type
_entity.pdbx_description
1 polymer ?
#
loop_
_entity_poly.entity_id
_entity_poly.type
_entity_poly.pdbx_seq_one_letter_code
_entity_poly.pdbx_strand_id
1 'polypeptide(L)'
;MTSFTGIWVPIVTPFKNGEVDLPAAQKLADELINQRIHGLVVCGTTGEAAALDEIEQAALLAAINEVSGHRCPVAMGISGSSTRTVAEKVKRFNRHAPAAYLLSAPSYVRPSQQGILWHFQAVAAQTDTPIIIYNIPARTGVNIDAATIAALAQDERFTAVKESSGQLSQVKDILDSSRLSLLCGDDALLLSTLMLGGHGAISAAAHIRPDLFVHLYELVQAGRNEEAAELFNALLPLIRLLFSEPNPGPVKAALAMQGKLRETLRLPMTPMSAAGKDKLAPVLQEVMDLQVETNSAALLAGRAKFIQDVYGSTASF
;
A
#
# COMPACT_ATOMS: atom_id res chain seq x y z
N MET A 1 -4.04 -0.37 20.31
CA MET A 1 -4.01 0.39 19.05
C MET A 1 -3.55 -0.54 17.95
N THR A 2 -4.25 -0.59 16.82
CA THR A 2 -3.82 -1.41 15.66
C THR A 2 -2.53 -0.80 15.11
N SER A 3 -1.44 -1.53 15.16
CA SER A 3 -0.16 -1.12 14.59
C SER A 3 -0.11 -1.58 13.12
N PHE A 4 0.11 -0.65 12.19
CA PHE A 4 0.27 -0.99 10.78
C PHE A 4 1.77 -1.18 10.47
N THR A 5 2.18 -2.43 10.25
CA THR A 5 3.58 -2.82 10.04
C THR A 5 3.70 -3.80 8.87
N GLY A 6 4.92 -4.08 8.43
CA GLY A 6 5.20 -5.09 7.41
C GLY A 6 4.85 -4.65 5.98
N ILE A 7 4.68 -5.61 5.10
CA ILE A 7 4.47 -5.37 3.67
C ILE A 7 2.99 -5.42 3.32
N TRP A 8 2.45 -4.29 2.91
CA TRP A 8 1.09 -4.12 2.40
C TRP A 8 1.13 -3.97 0.89
N VAL A 9 0.15 -4.54 0.19
CA VAL A 9 0.06 -4.44 -1.26
C VAL A 9 -1.14 -3.59 -1.67
N PRO A 10 -0.92 -2.46 -2.40
CA PRO A 10 -2.00 -1.66 -2.98
C PRO A 10 -2.51 -2.38 -4.22
N ILE A 11 -3.47 -3.29 -4.05
CA ILE A 11 -3.90 -4.23 -5.09
C ILE A 11 -4.39 -3.50 -6.34
N VAL A 12 -3.92 -3.96 -7.51
CA VAL A 12 -4.44 -3.49 -8.81
C VAL A 12 -5.90 -3.91 -8.99
N THR A 13 -6.67 -3.12 -9.74
CA THR A 13 -8.04 -3.48 -10.14
C THR A 13 -8.01 -4.16 -11.51
N PRO A 14 -8.26 -5.47 -11.61
CA PRO A 14 -8.39 -6.13 -12.91
C PRO A 14 -9.63 -5.67 -13.65
N PHE A 15 -9.53 -5.54 -14.98
CA PHE A 15 -10.67 -5.22 -15.84
C PHE A 15 -10.85 -6.29 -16.94
N LYS A 16 -12.12 -6.56 -17.27
CA LYS A 16 -12.53 -7.45 -18.36
C LYS A 16 -13.74 -6.84 -19.08
N ASN A 17 -13.62 -6.66 -20.39
CA ASN A 17 -14.68 -6.07 -21.22
C ASN A 17 -15.19 -4.70 -20.74
N GLY A 18 -14.30 -3.87 -20.18
CA GLY A 18 -14.63 -2.56 -19.65
C GLY A 18 -15.10 -2.55 -18.18
N GLU A 19 -15.48 -3.69 -17.62
CA GLU A 19 -15.97 -3.83 -16.25
C GLU A 19 -14.88 -4.30 -15.28
N VAL A 20 -15.10 -4.11 -13.97
CA VAL A 20 -14.23 -4.65 -12.92
C VAL A 20 -14.34 -6.17 -12.89
N ASP A 21 -13.22 -6.87 -13.03
CA ASP A 21 -13.15 -8.34 -12.94
C ASP A 21 -12.97 -8.77 -11.48
N LEU A 22 -14.08 -8.81 -10.72
CA LEU A 22 -14.06 -9.18 -9.31
C LEU A 22 -13.47 -10.57 -9.06
N PRO A 23 -13.78 -11.63 -9.86
CA PRO A 23 -13.16 -12.94 -9.68
C PRO A 23 -11.63 -12.90 -9.84
N ALA A 24 -11.11 -12.15 -10.81
CA ALA A 24 -9.66 -11.99 -10.98
C ALA A 24 -9.04 -11.22 -9.81
N ALA A 25 -9.73 -10.19 -9.27
CA ALA A 25 -9.29 -9.46 -8.10
C ALA A 25 -9.25 -10.35 -6.85
N GLN A 26 -10.27 -11.18 -6.63
CA GLN A 26 -10.33 -12.15 -5.52
C GLN A 26 -9.20 -13.18 -5.61
N LYS A 27 -8.97 -13.75 -6.81
CA LYS A 27 -7.88 -14.70 -7.03
C LYS A 27 -6.52 -14.07 -6.76
N LEU A 28 -6.27 -12.86 -7.25
CA LEU A 28 -5.02 -12.14 -7.00
C LEU A 28 -4.83 -11.85 -5.50
N ALA A 29 -5.88 -11.42 -4.81
CA ALA A 29 -5.83 -11.19 -3.37
C ALA A 29 -5.49 -12.46 -2.59
N ASP A 30 -6.12 -13.59 -2.92
CA ASP A 30 -5.83 -14.88 -2.28
C ASP A 30 -4.39 -15.33 -2.50
N GLU A 31 -3.86 -15.18 -3.73
CA GLU A 31 -2.46 -15.47 -4.05
C GLU A 31 -1.50 -14.61 -3.22
N LEU A 32 -1.77 -13.29 -3.10
CA LEU A 32 -0.96 -12.37 -2.31
C LEU A 32 -0.99 -12.73 -0.81
N ILE A 33 -2.16 -13.02 -0.27
CA ILE A 33 -2.34 -13.42 1.14
C ILE A 33 -1.60 -14.73 1.45
N ASN A 34 -1.65 -15.69 0.54
CA ASN A 34 -0.95 -16.96 0.68
C ASN A 34 0.58 -16.80 0.67
N GLN A 35 1.10 -15.70 0.09
CA GLN A 35 2.50 -15.29 0.17
C GLN A 35 2.81 -14.45 1.41
N ARG A 36 1.88 -14.41 2.39
CA ARG A 36 2.09 -13.86 3.74
C ARG A 36 2.32 -12.36 3.81
N ILE A 37 1.75 -11.60 2.88
CA ILE A 37 1.70 -10.14 3.02
C ILE A 37 0.93 -9.74 4.30
N HIS A 38 1.21 -8.54 4.80
CA HIS A 38 0.67 -8.07 6.08
C HIS A 38 -0.66 -7.31 5.93
N GLY A 39 -1.00 -6.90 4.73
CA GLY A 39 -2.26 -6.20 4.45
C GLY A 39 -2.46 -5.90 2.97
N LEU A 40 -3.68 -5.56 2.62
CA LEU A 40 -4.08 -5.10 1.29
C LEU A 40 -4.61 -3.68 1.36
N VAL A 41 -4.42 -2.92 0.29
CA VAL A 41 -5.09 -1.63 0.11
C VAL A 41 -5.87 -1.67 -1.20
N VAL A 42 -7.20 -1.57 -1.12
CA VAL A 42 -8.06 -1.44 -2.29
C VAL A 42 -8.29 0.02 -2.64
N CYS A 43 -8.57 0.32 -3.89
CA CYS A 43 -8.87 1.68 -4.36
C CYS A 43 -7.80 2.72 -3.99
N GLY A 44 -6.52 2.30 -3.89
CA GLY A 44 -5.39 3.20 -3.90
C GLY A 44 -5.07 3.70 -5.32
N THR A 45 -3.98 4.44 -5.49
CA THR A 45 -3.50 4.90 -6.81
C THR A 45 -3.27 3.72 -7.77
N THR A 46 -2.59 2.67 -7.29
CA THR A 46 -2.30 1.45 -8.04
C THR A 46 -3.58 0.68 -8.41
N GLY A 47 -4.63 0.81 -7.60
CA GLY A 47 -5.97 0.25 -7.85
C GLY A 47 -6.84 1.10 -8.78
N GLU A 48 -6.28 2.14 -9.44
CA GLU A 48 -7.01 3.00 -10.40
C GLU A 48 -8.30 3.62 -9.83
N ALA A 49 -8.30 3.99 -8.55
CA ALA A 49 -9.50 4.48 -7.85
C ALA A 49 -10.20 5.67 -8.54
N ALA A 50 -9.43 6.52 -9.25
CA ALA A 50 -9.99 7.66 -9.99
C ALA A 50 -10.81 7.25 -11.22
N ALA A 51 -10.63 6.02 -11.72
CA ALA A 51 -11.36 5.46 -12.86
C ALA A 51 -12.51 4.53 -12.42
N LEU A 52 -12.79 4.42 -11.11
CA LEU A 52 -13.86 3.61 -10.54
C LEU A 52 -14.94 4.52 -9.95
N ASP A 53 -16.20 4.19 -10.19
CA ASP A 53 -17.30 4.80 -9.47
C ASP A 53 -17.43 4.22 -8.04
N GLU A 54 -18.31 4.81 -7.21
CA GLU A 54 -18.47 4.36 -5.83
C GLU A 54 -19.09 2.96 -5.70
N ILE A 55 -19.89 2.53 -6.68
CA ILE A 55 -20.51 1.19 -6.70
C ILE A 55 -19.42 0.15 -6.96
N GLU A 56 -18.57 0.40 -7.95
CA GLU A 56 -17.43 -0.46 -8.28
C GLU A 56 -16.42 -0.55 -7.12
N GLN A 57 -16.13 0.61 -6.48
CA GLN A 57 -15.23 0.66 -5.33
C GLN A 57 -15.79 -0.15 -4.14
N ALA A 58 -17.10 -0.04 -3.88
CA ALA A 58 -17.77 -0.80 -2.83
C ALA A 58 -17.78 -2.30 -3.13
N ALA A 59 -18.07 -2.68 -4.39
CA ALA A 59 -18.07 -4.07 -4.83
C ALA A 59 -16.66 -4.69 -4.73
N LEU A 60 -15.63 -3.95 -5.14
CA LEU A 60 -14.24 -4.40 -5.03
C LEU A 60 -13.82 -4.59 -3.57
N LEU A 61 -14.13 -3.63 -2.69
CA LEU A 61 -13.84 -3.75 -1.25
C LEU A 61 -14.55 -4.95 -0.65
N ALA A 62 -15.82 -5.18 -0.96
CA ALA A 62 -16.59 -6.32 -0.46
C ALA A 62 -15.99 -7.65 -0.94
N ALA A 63 -15.66 -7.76 -2.23
CA ALA A 63 -15.07 -8.95 -2.82
C ALA A 63 -13.69 -9.30 -2.21
N ILE A 64 -12.85 -8.29 -1.95
CA ILE A 64 -11.54 -8.50 -1.32
C ILE A 64 -11.70 -8.84 0.16
N ASN A 65 -12.62 -8.19 0.90
CA ASN A 65 -12.91 -8.53 2.29
C ASN A 65 -13.41 -9.98 2.44
N GLU A 66 -14.24 -10.45 1.52
CA GLU A 66 -14.74 -11.83 1.51
C GLU A 66 -13.58 -12.84 1.45
N VAL A 67 -12.65 -12.64 0.53
CA VAL A 67 -11.47 -13.52 0.36
C VAL A 67 -10.50 -13.38 1.52
N SER A 68 -10.27 -12.16 1.98
CA SER A 68 -9.31 -11.90 3.06
C SER A 68 -9.78 -12.51 4.39
N GLY A 69 -11.07 -12.42 4.70
CA GLY A 69 -11.62 -12.88 5.96
C GLY A 69 -10.83 -12.31 7.15
N HIS A 70 -10.41 -13.21 8.06
CA HIS A 70 -9.52 -12.84 9.18
C HIS A 70 -8.03 -13.06 8.88
N ARG A 71 -7.66 -13.42 7.64
CA ARG A 71 -6.28 -13.74 7.27
C ARG A 71 -5.42 -12.51 7.03
N CYS A 72 -6.03 -11.42 6.56
CA CYS A 72 -5.30 -10.23 6.13
C CYS A 72 -6.19 -8.99 6.23
N PRO A 73 -5.76 -7.91 6.89
CA PRO A 73 -6.51 -6.66 6.95
C PRO A 73 -6.55 -5.97 5.59
N VAL A 74 -7.71 -5.33 5.28
CA VAL A 74 -7.93 -4.60 4.03
C VAL A 74 -8.22 -3.13 4.32
N ALA A 75 -7.33 -2.24 3.89
CA ALA A 75 -7.55 -0.80 3.94
C ALA A 75 -8.22 -0.30 2.65
N MET A 76 -8.99 0.78 2.78
CA MET A 76 -9.67 1.46 1.66
C MET A 76 -9.00 2.78 1.33
N GLY A 77 -8.54 2.95 0.09
CA GLY A 77 -8.03 4.23 -0.41
C GLY A 77 -9.16 5.23 -0.64
N ILE A 78 -9.02 6.42 -0.07
CA ILE A 78 -9.93 7.55 -0.27
C ILE A 78 -9.12 8.78 -0.65
N SER A 79 -9.54 9.46 -1.70
CA SER A 79 -8.93 10.71 -2.18
C SER A 79 -9.98 11.64 -2.79
N GLY A 80 -9.63 12.91 -2.90
CA GLY A 80 -10.46 13.91 -3.55
C GLY A 80 -9.97 15.32 -3.24
N SER A 81 -10.45 16.32 -3.99
CA SER A 81 -10.08 17.72 -3.82
C SER A 81 -10.99 18.48 -2.85
N SER A 82 -12.20 17.98 -2.58
CA SER A 82 -13.20 18.60 -1.71
C SER A 82 -13.31 17.87 -0.39
N THR A 83 -13.01 18.56 0.71
CA THR A 83 -13.14 18.02 2.07
C THR A 83 -14.53 17.45 2.34
N ARG A 84 -15.59 18.17 1.96
CA ARG A 84 -16.98 17.72 2.16
C ARG A 84 -17.24 16.39 1.44
N THR A 85 -16.88 16.29 0.17
CA THR A 85 -17.11 15.07 -0.62
C THR A 85 -16.32 13.88 -0.07
N VAL A 86 -15.06 14.08 0.37
CA VAL A 86 -14.24 13.05 0.97
C VAL A 86 -14.81 12.58 2.31
N ALA A 87 -15.23 13.52 3.17
CA ALA A 87 -15.86 13.21 4.46
C ALA A 87 -17.18 12.43 4.30
N GLU A 88 -18.05 12.85 3.38
CA GLU A 88 -19.29 12.14 3.05
C GLU A 88 -19.00 10.74 2.49
N LYS A 89 -17.96 10.59 1.67
CA LYS A 89 -17.55 9.29 1.13
C LYS A 89 -17.08 8.35 2.25
N VAL A 90 -16.22 8.80 3.16
CA VAL A 90 -15.80 8.01 4.33
C VAL A 90 -17.01 7.56 5.13
N LYS A 91 -17.96 8.48 5.44
CA LYS A 91 -19.19 8.15 6.14
C LYS A 91 -20.00 7.05 5.46
N ARG A 92 -20.10 7.07 4.11
CA ARG A 92 -20.81 6.02 3.35
C ARG A 92 -20.06 4.69 3.38
N PHE A 93 -18.72 4.72 3.34
CA PHE A 93 -17.91 3.51 3.31
C PHE A 93 -17.72 2.82 4.68
N ASN A 94 -18.05 3.48 5.80
CA ASN A 94 -18.00 2.89 7.14
C ASN A 94 -18.81 1.58 7.23
N ARG A 95 -19.92 1.46 6.51
CA ARG A 95 -20.76 0.25 6.47
C ARG A 95 -20.04 -0.98 5.89
N HIS A 96 -18.95 -0.78 5.13
CA HIS A 96 -18.16 -1.85 4.53
C HIS A 96 -16.98 -2.29 5.42
N ALA A 97 -16.86 -1.69 6.62
CA ALA A 97 -15.91 -2.04 7.66
C ALA A 97 -14.45 -2.28 7.16
N PRO A 98 -13.82 -1.34 6.43
CA PRO A 98 -12.41 -1.49 6.11
C PRO A 98 -11.57 -1.45 7.40
N ALA A 99 -10.43 -2.15 7.41
CA ALA A 99 -9.52 -2.14 8.54
C ALA A 99 -8.88 -0.76 8.78
N ALA A 100 -8.75 0.05 7.73
CA ALA A 100 -8.31 1.45 7.78
C ALA A 100 -8.72 2.20 6.52
N TYR A 101 -8.67 3.54 6.59
CA TYR A 101 -8.70 4.40 5.42
C TYR A 101 -7.29 4.90 5.09
N LEU A 102 -6.83 4.69 3.85
CA LEU A 102 -5.64 5.36 3.31
C LEU A 102 -6.10 6.68 2.67
N LEU A 103 -5.84 7.80 3.35
CA LEU A 103 -6.34 9.13 3.01
C LEU A 103 -5.20 10.03 2.52
N SER A 104 -5.29 10.54 1.30
CA SER A 104 -4.32 11.51 0.76
C SER A 104 -4.71 12.96 1.05
N ALA A 105 -3.72 13.87 1.00
CA ALA A 105 -4.01 15.29 0.95
C ALA A 105 -4.89 15.64 -0.28
N PRO A 106 -5.68 16.74 -0.21
CA PRO A 106 -6.46 17.20 -1.37
C PRO A 106 -5.58 17.44 -2.58
N SER A 107 -5.89 16.75 -3.69
CA SER A 107 -5.15 16.88 -4.94
C SER A 107 -5.56 18.11 -5.73
N TYR A 108 -4.68 18.61 -6.62
CA TYR A 108 -4.89 19.72 -7.53
C TYR A 108 -4.97 21.11 -6.88
N VAL A 109 -5.72 21.28 -5.78
CA VAL A 109 -6.00 22.58 -5.13
C VAL A 109 -4.85 23.10 -4.27
N ARG A 110 -3.87 22.27 -3.92
CA ARG A 110 -2.63 22.61 -3.19
C ARG A 110 -2.88 23.48 -1.94
N PRO A 111 -3.62 22.98 -0.95
CA PRO A 111 -3.94 23.74 0.25
C PRO A 111 -2.70 24.06 1.09
N SER A 112 -2.80 25.08 1.98
CA SER A 112 -1.78 25.32 3.00
C SER A 112 -1.73 24.16 4.02
N GLN A 113 -0.67 24.08 4.82
CA GLN A 113 -0.53 23.07 5.88
C GLN A 113 -1.72 23.12 6.87
N GLN A 114 -2.20 24.33 7.22
CA GLN A 114 -3.40 24.46 8.04
C GLN A 114 -4.65 23.93 7.35
N GLY A 115 -4.78 24.14 6.04
CA GLY A 115 -5.90 23.57 5.25
C GLY A 115 -5.84 22.05 5.17
N ILE A 116 -4.62 21.46 5.07
CA ILE A 116 -4.38 20.03 5.14
C ILE A 116 -4.82 19.49 6.52
N LEU A 117 -4.36 20.11 7.60
CA LEU A 117 -4.73 19.74 8.96
C LEU A 117 -6.26 19.70 9.15
N TRP A 118 -6.95 20.76 8.77
CA TRP A 118 -8.41 20.83 8.87
C TRP A 118 -9.12 19.82 7.99
N HIS A 119 -8.59 19.54 6.79
CA HIS A 119 -9.13 18.51 5.91
C HIS A 119 -9.13 17.14 6.58
N PHE A 120 -7.97 16.72 7.09
CA PHE A 120 -7.84 15.42 7.76
C PHE A 120 -8.71 15.33 9.02
N GLN A 121 -8.76 16.38 9.84
CA GLN A 121 -9.61 16.44 11.03
C GLN A 121 -11.09 16.33 10.69
N ALA A 122 -11.56 17.06 9.65
CA ALA A 122 -12.96 17.03 9.22
C ALA A 122 -13.35 15.64 8.67
N VAL A 123 -12.45 14.95 7.98
CA VAL A 123 -12.67 13.58 7.50
C VAL A 123 -12.66 12.59 8.66
N ALA A 124 -11.70 12.71 9.57
CA ALA A 124 -11.61 11.85 10.75
C ALA A 124 -12.84 11.94 11.65
N ALA A 125 -13.51 13.11 11.71
CA ALA A 125 -14.77 13.29 12.45
C ALA A 125 -15.94 12.43 11.91
N GLN A 126 -15.80 11.77 10.75
CA GLN A 126 -16.85 10.94 10.15
C GLN A 126 -16.66 9.44 10.40
N THR A 127 -15.61 9.04 11.13
CA THR A 127 -15.30 7.62 11.31
C THR A 127 -14.49 7.36 12.59
N ASP A 128 -14.71 6.18 13.17
CA ASP A 128 -13.85 5.61 14.21
C ASP A 128 -12.82 4.62 13.61
N THR A 129 -12.92 4.33 12.30
CA THR A 129 -11.97 3.48 11.59
C THR A 129 -10.60 4.18 11.52
N PRO A 130 -9.50 3.46 11.82
CA PRO A 130 -8.14 4.02 11.73
C PRO A 130 -7.84 4.67 10.39
N ILE A 131 -7.06 5.76 10.41
CA ILE A 131 -6.64 6.49 9.21
C ILE A 131 -5.13 6.39 9.05
N ILE A 132 -4.72 5.97 7.86
CA ILE A 132 -3.35 6.03 7.37
C ILE A 132 -3.22 7.31 6.56
N ILE A 133 -2.41 8.26 7.01
CA ILE A 133 -2.11 9.48 6.26
C ILE A 133 -1.31 9.10 5.02
N TYR A 134 -1.67 9.61 3.84
CA TYR A 134 -0.91 9.35 2.61
C TYR A 134 -0.29 10.64 2.09
N ASN A 135 1.01 10.77 2.27
CA ASN A 135 1.80 11.84 1.68
C ASN A 135 2.38 11.41 0.33
N ILE A 136 1.93 12.06 -0.75
CA ILE A 136 2.38 11.80 -2.12
C ILE A 136 2.38 13.08 -2.95
N PRO A 137 3.33 14.00 -2.73
CA PRO A 137 3.36 15.32 -3.35
C PRO A 137 3.45 15.26 -4.88
N ALA A 138 4.07 14.24 -5.45
CA ALA A 138 4.13 14.04 -6.90
C ALA A 138 2.74 13.89 -7.57
N ARG A 139 1.69 13.53 -6.81
CA ARG A 139 0.31 13.36 -7.31
C ARG A 139 -0.65 14.40 -6.76
N THR A 140 -0.49 14.79 -5.51
CA THR A 140 -1.36 15.81 -4.88
C THR A 140 -0.97 17.22 -5.24
N GLY A 141 0.30 17.44 -5.60
CA GLY A 141 0.88 18.76 -5.86
C GLY A 141 1.25 19.52 -4.57
N VAL A 142 1.08 18.90 -3.39
CA VAL A 142 1.43 19.50 -2.09
C VAL A 142 2.02 18.44 -1.17
N ASN A 143 3.10 18.80 -0.46
CA ASN A 143 3.67 17.99 0.60
C ASN A 143 2.88 18.16 1.92
N ILE A 144 2.76 17.11 2.69
CA ILE A 144 2.33 17.18 4.09
C ILE A 144 3.60 17.23 4.93
N ASP A 145 3.88 18.37 5.54
CA ASP A 145 5.11 18.56 6.32
C ASP A 145 5.11 17.67 7.58
N ALA A 146 6.30 17.25 8.03
CA ALA A 146 6.43 16.41 9.23
C ALA A 146 5.75 17.03 10.46
N ALA A 147 5.80 18.35 10.63
CA ALA A 147 5.10 19.06 11.69
C ALA A 147 3.57 18.92 11.60
N THR A 148 3.00 18.93 10.38
CA THR A 148 1.56 18.71 10.17
C THR A 148 1.18 17.26 10.50
N ILE A 149 2.01 16.30 10.10
CA ILE A 149 1.83 14.88 10.45
C ILE A 149 1.90 14.69 11.98
N ALA A 150 2.87 15.32 12.64
CA ALA A 150 2.99 15.28 14.11
C ALA A 150 1.76 15.89 14.82
N ALA A 151 1.18 16.97 14.28
CA ALA A 151 -0.04 17.56 14.79
C ALA A 151 -1.25 16.62 14.61
N LEU A 152 -1.38 15.96 13.45
CA LEU A 152 -2.41 14.93 13.21
C LEU A 152 -2.25 13.73 14.14
N ALA A 153 -1.02 13.33 14.44
CA ALA A 153 -0.71 12.19 15.31
C ALA A 153 -1.20 12.37 16.77
N GLN A 154 -1.64 13.57 17.18
CA GLN A 154 -2.24 13.80 18.49
C GLN A 154 -3.66 13.20 18.59
N ASP A 155 -4.33 12.95 17.47
CA ASP A 155 -5.62 12.28 17.40
C ASP A 155 -5.38 10.78 17.16
N GLU A 156 -5.91 9.94 18.05
CA GLU A 156 -5.71 8.48 18.04
C GLU A 156 -6.25 7.77 16.80
N ARG A 157 -7.14 8.42 16.06
CA ARG A 157 -7.65 7.89 14.78
C ARG A 157 -6.59 7.84 13.69
N PHE A 158 -5.56 8.71 13.76
CA PHE A 158 -4.39 8.62 12.87
C PHE A 158 -3.39 7.64 13.47
N THR A 159 -3.17 6.52 12.80
CA THR A 159 -2.39 5.39 13.31
C THR A 159 -1.11 5.14 12.52
N ALA A 160 -1.08 5.56 11.25
CA ALA A 160 0.06 5.37 10.38
C ALA A 160 0.20 6.50 9.36
N VAL A 161 1.37 6.58 8.73
CA VAL A 161 1.63 7.40 7.56
C VAL A 161 2.26 6.54 6.47
N LYS A 162 1.72 6.63 5.24
CA LYS A 162 2.39 6.19 4.01
C LYS A 162 3.15 7.39 3.45
N GLU A 163 4.49 7.30 3.47
CA GLU A 163 5.37 8.38 3.02
C GLU A 163 5.89 8.09 1.61
N SER A 164 5.58 8.97 0.66
CA SER A 164 5.95 8.87 -0.76
C SER A 164 6.42 10.22 -1.31
N SER A 165 7.15 11.01 -0.51
CA SER A 165 7.77 12.25 -1.00
C SER A 165 9.06 12.02 -1.78
N GLY A 166 9.65 10.83 -1.66
CA GLY A 166 10.97 10.53 -2.21
C GLY A 166 12.13 11.11 -1.38
N GLN A 167 11.88 11.61 -0.17
CA GLN A 167 12.87 12.30 0.67
C GLN A 167 13.11 11.56 1.99
N LEU A 168 14.28 10.93 2.13
CA LEU A 168 14.67 10.22 3.36
C LEU A 168 14.81 11.17 4.58
N SER A 169 15.12 12.45 4.36
CA SER A 169 15.12 13.46 5.44
C SER A 169 13.72 13.60 6.06
N GLN A 170 12.67 13.66 5.24
CA GLN A 170 11.30 13.74 5.75
C GLN A 170 10.87 12.44 6.44
N VAL A 171 11.31 11.27 5.94
CA VAL A 171 11.12 9.99 6.64
C VAL A 171 11.67 10.08 8.05
N LYS A 172 12.92 10.56 8.20
CA LYS A 172 13.58 10.73 9.50
C LYS A 172 12.83 11.72 10.39
N ASP A 173 12.44 12.88 9.85
CA ASP A 173 11.71 13.92 10.61
C ASP A 173 10.37 13.40 11.14
N ILE A 174 9.65 12.58 10.36
CA ILE A 174 8.38 11.96 10.78
C ILE A 174 8.62 10.93 11.89
N LEU A 175 9.63 10.07 11.74
CA LEU A 175 9.99 9.07 12.76
C LEU A 175 10.37 9.70 14.09
N ASP A 176 11.09 10.82 14.06
CA ASP A 176 11.54 11.52 15.27
C ASP A 176 10.42 12.34 15.94
N SER A 177 9.41 12.80 15.18
CA SER A 177 8.40 13.75 15.67
C SER A 177 7.01 13.14 15.89
N SER A 178 6.77 11.90 15.48
CA SER A 178 5.44 11.30 15.59
C SER A 178 5.47 9.85 16.10
N ARG A 179 4.34 9.42 16.67
CA ARG A 179 4.12 8.03 17.14
C ARG A 179 3.54 7.11 16.05
N LEU A 180 3.33 7.63 14.85
CA LEU A 180 2.67 6.90 13.77
C LEU A 180 3.57 5.78 13.23
N SER A 181 2.96 4.66 12.86
CA SER A 181 3.67 3.67 12.05
C SER A 181 4.00 4.29 10.69
N LEU A 182 5.29 4.39 10.34
CA LEU A 182 5.71 4.91 9.05
C LEU A 182 5.86 3.75 8.05
N LEU A 183 5.08 3.80 6.98
CA LEU A 183 5.10 2.85 5.87
C LEU A 183 5.71 3.52 4.64
N CYS A 184 6.77 2.93 4.09
CA CYS A 184 7.37 3.38 2.84
C CYS A 184 6.37 3.27 1.69
N GLY A 185 6.20 4.33 0.94
CA GLY A 185 5.32 4.33 -0.24
C GLY A 185 6.08 4.52 -1.56
N ASP A 186 7.41 4.66 -1.49
CA ASP A 186 8.33 4.70 -2.62
C ASP A 186 9.20 3.44 -2.61
N ASP A 187 8.86 2.47 -3.44
CA ASP A 187 9.44 1.13 -3.40
C ASP A 187 10.98 1.14 -3.55
N ALA A 188 11.55 2.11 -4.27
CA ALA A 188 12.99 2.25 -4.42
C ALA A 188 13.71 2.71 -3.13
N LEU A 189 12.96 3.25 -2.16
CA LEU A 189 13.48 3.69 -0.86
C LEU A 189 13.13 2.72 0.28
N LEU A 190 12.56 1.54 -0.04
CA LEU A 190 12.06 0.60 0.96
C LEU A 190 13.15 0.21 1.97
N LEU A 191 14.29 -0.30 1.52
CA LEU A 191 15.37 -0.72 2.42
C LEU A 191 15.86 0.44 3.28
N SER A 192 16.13 1.60 2.68
CA SER A 192 16.61 2.78 3.42
C SER A 192 15.59 3.25 4.46
N THR A 193 14.30 3.20 4.13
CA THR A 193 13.22 3.54 5.09
C THR A 193 13.18 2.56 6.26
N LEU A 194 13.28 1.25 6.00
CA LEU A 194 13.31 0.23 7.05
C LEU A 194 14.55 0.39 7.94
N MET A 195 15.73 0.66 7.36
CA MET A 195 16.97 0.87 8.11
C MET A 195 16.95 2.15 8.97
N LEU A 196 16.17 3.16 8.59
CA LEU A 196 15.93 4.35 9.41
C LEU A 196 14.94 4.10 10.57
N GLY A 197 14.35 2.92 10.67
CA GLY A 197 13.36 2.56 11.68
C GLY A 197 11.91 2.61 11.18
N GLY A 198 11.70 2.66 9.86
CA GLY A 198 10.36 2.53 9.26
C GLY A 198 9.72 1.18 9.61
N HIS A 199 8.41 1.16 9.70
CA HIS A 199 7.63 0.03 10.21
C HIS A 199 7.19 -0.94 9.12
N GLY A 200 7.41 -0.62 7.84
CA GLY A 200 7.00 -1.44 6.72
C GLY A 200 6.84 -0.64 5.43
N ALA A 201 6.02 -1.14 4.52
CA ALA A 201 5.70 -0.46 3.25
C ALA A 201 4.28 -0.75 2.77
N ILE A 202 3.77 0.18 1.94
CA ILE A 202 2.66 -0.09 1.03
C ILE A 202 3.27 -0.09 -0.38
N SER A 203 3.69 -1.27 -0.85
CA SER A 203 4.55 -1.48 -2.02
C SER A 203 3.78 -2.04 -3.21
N ALA A 204 3.81 -1.34 -4.34
CA ALA A 204 3.21 -1.83 -5.59
C ALA A 204 4.08 -2.92 -6.24
N ALA A 205 5.39 -2.87 -6.11
CA ALA A 205 6.30 -3.88 -6.64
C ALA A 205 6.14 -5.25 -5.94
N ALA A 206 5.63 -5.25 -4.71
CA ALA A 206 5.35 -6.47 -3.97
C ALA A 206 4.23 -7.36 -4.57
N HIS A 207 3.52 -6.90 -5.62
CA HIS A 207 2.64 -7.77 -6.41
C HIS A 207 3.38 -8.91 -7.10
N ILE A 208 4.64 -8.73 -7.45
CA ILE A 208 5.36 -9.62 -8.38
C ILE A 208 5.94 -10.84 -7.65
N ARG A 209 6.68 -10.61 -6.57
CA ARG A 209 7.26 -11.61 -5.67
C ARG A 209 7.03 -11.16 -4.23
N PRO A 210 5.77 -11.21 -3.74
CA PRO A 210 5.42 -10.75 -2.38
C PRO A 210 6.25 -11.44 -1.31
N ASP A 211 6.58 -12.72 -1.49
CA ASP A 211 7.46 -13.51 -0.63
C ASP A 211 8.83 -12.85 -0.41
N LEU A 212 9.45 -12.31 -1.48
CA LEU A 212 10.76 -11.65 -1.37
C LEU A 212 10.68 -10.32 -0.62
N PHE A 213 9.60 -9.55 -0.78
CA PHE A 213 9.40 -8.32 -0.04
C PHE A 213 9.11 -8.59 1.44
N VAL A 214 8.34 -9.64 1.75
CA VAL A 214 8.12 -10.08 3.13
C VAL A 214 9.44 -10.54 3.75
N HIS A 215 10.23 -11.33 3.03
CA HIS A 215 11.54 -11.79 3.49
C HIS A 215 12.52 -10.63 3.70
N LEU A 216 12.56 -9.65 2.79
CA LEU A 216 13.35 -8.42 2.97
C LEU A 216 13.01 -7.70 4.28
N TYR A 217 11.71 -7.55 4.55
CA TYR A 217 11.24 -6.95 5.81
C TYR A 217 11.71 -7.77 7.02
N GLU A 218 11.53 -9.09 6.98
CA GLU A 218 11.94 -10.01 8.06
C GLU A 218 13.46 -9.98 8.31
N LEU A 219 14.29 -9.89 7.26
CA LEU A 219 15.75 -9.75 7.38
C LEU A 219 16.13 -8.48 8.12
N VAL A 220 15.53 -7.33 7.78
CA VAL A 220 15.79 -6.08 8.49
C VAL A 220 15.33 -6.15 9.94
N GLN A 221 14.15 -6.73 10.23
CA GLN A 221 13.68 -6.91 11.60
C GLN A 221 14.57 -7.84 12.43
N ALA A 222 15.24 -8.77 11.79
CA ALA A 222 16.21 -9.67 12.42
C ALA A 222 17.62 -9.06 12.55
N GLY A 223 17.86 -7.84 12.06
CA GLY A 223 19.18 -7.20 12.03
C GLY A 223 20.14 -7.77 10.98
N ARG A 224 19.66 -8.60 10.04
CA ARG A 224 20.43 -9.23 8.94
C ARG A 224 20.56 -8.25 7.77
N ASN A 225 21.18 -7.10 8.04
CA ASN A 225 21.18 -5.96 7.13
C ASN A 225 21.98 -6.19 5.83
N GLU A 226 23.05 -6.98 5.87
CA GLU A 226 23.84 -7.33 4.69
C GLU A 226 23.01 -8.16 3.71
N GLU A 227 22.33 -9.20 4.19
CA GLU A 227 21.46 -10.05 3.39
C GLU A 227 20.24 -9.29 2.86
N ALA A 228 19.69 -8.38 3.68
CA ALA A 228 18.63 -7.49 3.24
C ALA A 228 19.09 -6.58 2.09
N ALA A 229 20.31 -6.06 2.16
CA ALA A 229 20.89 -5.22 1.11
C ALA A 229 21.14 -6.02 -0.19
N GLU A 230 21.65 -7.23 -0.10
CA GLU A 230 21.84 -8.13 -1.24
C GLU A 230 20.51 -8.43 -1.93
N LEU A 231 19.49 -8.84 -1.18
CA LEU A 231 18.15 -9.11 -1.70
C LEU A 231 17.53 -7.86 -2.33
N PHE A 232 17.61 -6.72 -1.65
CA PHE A 232 17.07 -5.47 -2.18
C PHE A 232 17.75 -5.04 -3.48
N ASN A 233 19.09 -5.18 -3.57
CA ASN A 233 19.84 -4.89 -4.79
C ASN A 233 19.42 -5.80 -5.96
N ALA A 234 19.08 -7.05 -5.70
CA ALA A 234 18.53 -7.95 -6.71
C ALA A 234 17.12 -7.56 -7.17
N LEU A 235 16.30 -7.00 -6.27
CA LEU A 235 14.94 -6.52 -6.58
C LEU A 235 14.91 -5.13 -7.25
N LEU A 236 15.92 -4.29 -7.01
CA LEU A 236 15.92 -2.88 -7.41
C LEU A 236 15.78 -2.66 -8.92
N PRO A 237 16.39 -3.46 -9.84
CA PRO A 237 16.16 -3.34 -11.27
C PRO A 237 14.67 -3.51 -11.65
N LEU A 238 14.00 -4.52 -11.09
CA LEU A 238 12.56 -4.72 -11.28
C LEU A 238 11.76 -3.54 -10.74
N ILE A 239 12.02 -3.11 -9.51
CA ILE A 239 11.34 -1.95 -8.91
C ILE A 239 11.43 -0.74 -9.83
N ARG A 240 12.62 -0.40 -10.34
CA ARG A 240 12.81 0.73 -11.25
C ARG A 240 12.00 0.61 -12.55
N LEU A 241 11.92 -0.59 -13.11
CA LEU A 241 11.14 -0.82 -14.34
C LEU A 241 9.63 -0.74 -14.08
N LEU A 242 9.15 -1.19 -12.92
CA LEU A 242 7.74 -1.09 -12.55
C LEU A 242 7.26 0.36 -12.34
N PHE A 243 8.19 1.32 -12.21
CA PHE A 243 7.91 2.75 -12.09
C PHE A 243 8.49 3.58 -13.24
N SER A 244 9.04 2.95 -14.30
CA SER A 244 9.57 3.65 -15.47
C SER A 244 8.52 4.31 -16.36
N GLU A 245 7.28 3.84 -16.27
CA GLU A 245 6.10 4.39 -16.91
C GLU A 245 4.99 4.58 -15.87
N PRO A 246 3.89 5.28 -16.17
CA PRO A 246 2.85 5.57 -15.20
C PRO A 246 2.26 4.32 -14.53
N ASN A 247 2.38 4.24 -13.19
CA ASN A 247 1.77 3.18 -12.37
C ASN A 247 0.24 3.30 -12.43
N PRO A 248 -0.53 2.19 -12.70
CA PRO A 248 -0.11 0.79 -12.58
C PRO A 248 0.22 0.07 -13.90
N GLY A 249 0.44 0.75 -15.01
CA GLY A 249 0.71 0.14 -16.31
C GLY A 249 1.77 -0.97 -16.25
N PRO A 250 3.02 -0.68 -15.80
CA PRO A 250 4.08 -1.70 -15.71
C PRO A 250 3.77 -2.85 -14.75
N VAL A 251 3.13 -2.57 -13.60
CA VAL A 251 2.72 -3.61 -12.64
C VAL A 251 1.72 -4.57 -13.28
N LYS A 252 0.71 -4.05 -14.00
CA LYS A 252 -0.26 -4.89 -14.73
C LYS A 252 0.40 -5.66 -15.87
N ALA A 253 1.36 -5.07 -16.58
CA ALA A 253 2.13 -5.76 -17.61
C ALA A 253 2.90 -6.95 -17.03
N ALA A 254 3.61 -6.77 -15.92
CA ALA A 254 4.33 -7.84 -15.24
C ALA A 254 3.39 -8.96 -14.76
N LEU A 255 2.24 -8.61 -14.18
CA LEU A 255 1.23 -9.60 -13.76
C LEU A 255 0.61 -10.34 -14.95
N ALA A 256 0.42 -9.67 -16.08
CA ALA A 256 -0.07 -10.31 -17.33
C ALA A 256 0.97 -11.27 -17.91
N MET A 257 2.27 -10.93 -17.88
CA MET A 257 3.36 -11.84 -18.27
C MET A 257 3.40 -13.09 -17.38
N GLN A 258 2.98 -13.00 -16.12
CA GLN A 258 2.82 -14.13 -15.22
C GLN A 258 1.50 -14.90 -15.41
N GLY A 259 0.65 -14.48 -16.33
CA GLY A 259 -0.67 -15.11 -16.58
C GLY A 259 -1.71 -14.88 -15.47
N LYS A 260 -1.49 -13.90 -14.57
CA LYS A 260 -2.35 -13.64 -13.40
C LYS A 260 -3.57 -12.79 -13.73
N LEU A 261 -3.45 -11.86 -14.66
CA LEU A 261 -4.54 -10.97 -15.10
C LEU A 261 -4.32 -10.45 -16.52
N ARG A 262 -5.28 -9.69 -17.04
CA ARG A 262 -5.13 -8.94 -18.29
C ARG A 262 -4.50 -7.57 -18.01
N GLU A 263 -3.61 -7.08 -18.88
CA GLU A 263 -2.98 -5.76 -18.72
C GLU A 263 -3.92 -4.57 -19.08
N THR A 264 -5.23 -4.77 -18.94
CA THR A 264 -6.23 -3.75 -19.27
C THR A 264 -6.27 -2.67 -18.21
N LEU A 265 -6.23 -1.40 -18.65
CA LEU A 265 -6.43 -0.22 -17.82
C LEU A 265 -7.62 0.59 -18.35
N ARG A 266 -8.19 1.46 -17.50
CA ARG A 266 -9.17 2.45 -17.95
C ARG A 266 -8.51 3.78 -18.26
N LEU A 267 -8.97 4.47 -19.28
CA LEU A 267 -8.49 5.81 -19.60
C LEU A 267 -8.65 6.76 -18.38
N PRO A 268 -7.72 7.70 -18.18
CA PRO A 268 -6.63 8.09 -19.08
C PRO A 268 -5.37 7.22 -18.99
N MET A 269 -5.35 6.18 -18.16
CA MET A 269 -4.21 5.27 -18.04
C MET A 269 -4.13 4.33 -19.25
N THR A 270 -2.90 4.02 -19.68
CA THR A 270 -2.61 3.15 -20.81
C THR A 270 -1.74 1.97 -20.40
N PRO A 271 -1.80 0.83 -21.11
CA PRO A 271 -0.85 -0.25 -20.91
C PRO A 271 0.60 0.22 -21.10
N MET A 272 1.53 -0.52 -20.51
CA MET A 272 2.97 -0.30 -20.69
C MET A 272 3.35 -0.38 -22.16
N SER A 273 4.26 0.48 -22.63
CA SER A 273 4.76 0.49 -24.00
C SER A 273 5.42 -0.85 -24.37
N ALA A 274 5.44 -1.17 -25.68
CA ALA A 274 6.15 -2.37 -26.16
C ALA A 274 7.63 -2.35 -25.77
N ALA A 275 8.30 -1.20 -25.97
CA ALA A 275 9.70 -1.03 -25.59
C ALA A 275 9.94 -1.17 -24.07
N GLY A 276 8.97 -0.75 -23.26
CA GLY A 276 8.99 -0.97 -21.81
C GLY A 276 8.89 -2.45 -21.45
N LYS A 277 7.96 -3.18 -22.10
CA LYS A 277 7.77 -4.62 -21.90
C LYS A 277 9.01 -5.43 -22.32
N ASP A 278 9.66 -5.05 -23.42
CA ASP A 278 10.90 -5.71 -23.88
C ASP A 278 12.03 -5.59 -22.84
N LYS A 279 12.09 -4.46 -22.12
CA LYS A 279 13.05 -4.28 -21.01
C LYS A 279 12.61 -5.00 -19.72
N LEU A 280 11.32 -5.06 -19.47
CA LEU A 280 10.75 -5.65 -18.26
C LEU A 280 10.89 -7.18 -18.27
N ALA A 281 10.65 -7.85 -19.40
CA ALA A 281 10.56 -9.31 -19.47
C ALA A 281 11.82 -10.04 -18.98
N PRO A 282 13.05 -9.70 -19.39
CA PRO A 282 14.24 -10.39 -18.88
C PRO A 282 14.47 -10.15 -17.38
N VAL A 283 14.27 -8.92 -16.89
CA VAL A 283 14.44 -8.60 -15.46
C VAL A 283 13.36 -9.26 -14.60
N LEU A 284 12.13 -9.35 -15.13
CA LEU A 284 11.07 -10.10 -14.46
C LEU A 284 11.46 -11.58 -14.31
N GLN A 285 12.00 -12.19 -15.37
CA GLN A 285 12.44 -13.60 -15.32
C GLN A 285 13.57 -13.79 -14.30
N GLU A 286 14.58 -12.92 -14.28
CA GLU A 286 15.67 -12.97 -13.29
C GLU A 286 15.12 -12.94 -11.85
N VAL A 287 14.15 -12.04 -11.56
CA VAL A 287 13.56 -11.96 -10.22
C VAL A 287 12.66 -13.16 -9.91
N MET A 288 11.97 -13.72 -10.92
CA MET A 288 11.17 -14.94 -10.73
C MET A 288 12.03 -16.16 -10.41
N ASP A 289 13.25 -16.21 -10.90
CA ASP A 289 14.21 -17.31 -10.69
C ASP A 289 14.99 -17.20 -9.35
N LEU A 290 14.87 -16.06 -8.64
CA LEU A 290 15.50 -15.91 -7.32
C LEU A 290 14.99 -16.97 -6.34
N GLN A 291 15.94 -17.72 -5.75
CA GLN A 291 15.68 -18.67 -4.66
C GLN A 291 16.01 -18.00 -3.33
N VAL A 292 15.13 -18.13 -2.35
CA VAL A 292 15.40 -17.68 -0.98
C VAL A 292 15.26 -18.88 -0.05
N GLU A 293 16.28 -19.12 0.76
CA GLU A 293 16.19 -20.11 1.83
C GLU A 293 15.24 -19.56 2.93
N THR A 294 14.00 -19.99 2.90
CA THR A 294 13.03 -19.64 3.95
C THR A 294 13.24 -20.54 5.16
N ASN A 295 13.76 -19.98 6.23
CA ASN A 295 13.88 -20.69 7.50
C ASN A 295 12.50 -20.75 8.19
N SER A 296 11.77 -21.86 7.99
CA SER A 296 10.36 -22.08 8.39
C SER A 296 10.04 -21.78 9.85
N ALA A 297 10.98 -22.00 10.78
CA ALA A 297 10.72 -21.91 12.22
C ALA A 297 10.61 -20.45 12.75
N ALA A 298 11.46 -19.54 12.27
CA ALA A 298 11.38 -18.12 12.62
C ALA A 298 10.12 -17.45 12.04
N LEU A 299 9.67 -17.95 10.89
CA LEU A 299 8.50 -17.50 10.15
C LEU A 299 7.18 -17.79 10.91
N LEU A 300 7.07 -18.93 11.61
CA LEU A 300 5.89 -19.31 12.39
C LEU A 300 5.77 -18.48 13.68
N ALA A 301 6.89 -18.14 14.33
CA ALA A 301 6.92 -17.32 15.54
C ALA A 301 6.50 -15.87 15.28
N GLY A 302 6.93 -15.27 14.17
CA GLY A 302 6.54 -13.90 13.77
C GLY A 302 5.04 -13.78 13.49
N ARG A 303 4.42 -14.80 12.86
CA ARG A 303 2.99 -14.83 12.56
C ARG A 303 2.13 -14.94 13.82
N ALA A 304 2.54 -15.75 14.78
CA ALA A 304 1.83 -15.89 16.06
C ALA A 304 1.80 -14.55 16.80
N LYS A 305 2.93 -13.82 16.81
CA LYS A 305 3.05 -12.50 17.41
C LYS A 305 2.19 -11.46 16.67
N PHE A 306 2.23 -11.44 15.33
CA PHE A 306 1.43 -10.52 14.51
C PHE A 306 -0.08 -10.72 14.71
N ILE A 307 -0.56 -11.99 14.69
CA ILE A 307 -1.97 -12.32 14.94
C ILE A 307 -2.36 -11.90 16.37
N GLN A 308 -1.49 -12.08 17.34
CA GLN A 308 -1.74 -11.70 18.73
C GLN A 308 -1.76 -10.17 18.90
N ASP A 309 -0.89 -9.43 18.21
CA ASP A 309 -0.82 -7.96 18.26
C ASP A 309 -2.00 -7.30 17.52
N VAL A 310 -2.49 -7.89 16.43
CA VAL A 310 -3.60 -7.34 15.62
C VAL A 310 -4.98 -7.80 16.12
N TYR A 311 -5.09 -9.03 16.61
CA TYR A 311 -6.38 -9.66 16.97
C TYR A 311 -6.49 -10.09 18.43
N GLY A 312 -5.41 -10.04 19.23
CA GLY A 312 -5.34 -10.56 20.59
C GLY A 312 -6.09 -9.74 21.66
N SER A 313 -6.74 -8.65 21.30
CA SER A 313 -7.50 -7.78 22.23
C SER A 313 -9.02 -8.09 22.29
N THR A 314 -9.53 -9.06 21.53
CA THR A 314 -10.98 -9.35 21.45
C THR A 314 -11.40 -10.74 21.95
N ALA A 315 -10.51 -11.48 22.60
CA ALA A 315 -10.85 -12.77 23.21
C ALA A 315 -10.92 -12.67 24.74
N SER A 316 -11.88 -11.92 25.26
CA SER A 316 -12.36 -11.99 26.62
C SER A 316 -13.81 -11.55 26.63
N PHE A 317 -14.70 -12.48 26.27
CA PHE A 317 -16.06 -12.62 26.84
C PHE A 317 -16.64 -13.93 26.35
#